data_b898ee6cf3a3c7aff4277c358ff0ebb1
#
_entry.id   b898ee6cf3a3c7aff4277c358ff0ebb1
#
_cell.length_a   1.000
_cell.length_b   1.000
_cell.length_c   1.000
_cell.angle_alpha   90.00
_cell.angle_beta   90.00
_cell.angle_gamma   90.00
#
_symmetry.space_group_name_H-M   'P 1'
#
loop_
_entity.id
_entity.type
_entity.pdbx_description
1 polymer ?
#
loop_
_entity_poly.entity_id
_entity_poly.type
_entity_poly.pdbx_seq_one_letter_code
_entity_poly.pdbx_strand_id
1 'polypeptide(L)'
;GLGSGVKANILSTLTSTIVCEMVFSGMNLKDAIETISSTLPVCAEREIAYSTFTIIQIYYDGAVFVAQYDSPSTIFIHDGKVVHEEEQIRTYSGKTIHLMNFLCEPGDYILTFSDGVLFAGLGMSLNFGWGQKEVETFLEEHIKENDSASDVTRMLLSNVNYLYGSCPGDDSTVACLHILEAKETKVMVGPPSNKEDDEKVVHKLLAASGKKICCGGTTSTIVSRVTGKELKTDSIFHMALDVPPKGF
;
A
#
# COMPACT_ATOMS: atom_id res chain seq x y z
N GLY A 1 3.17 -2.62 17.94
CA GLY A 1 3.82 -3.14 19.15
C GLY A 1 2.80 -3.37 20.25
N LEU A 2 3.02 -4.37 21.08
CA LEU A 2 2.10 -4.66 22.20
C LEU A 2 2.20 -3.56 23.26
N GLY A 3 1.07 -3.04 23.73
CA GLY A 3 0.97 -1.92 24.66
C GLY A 3 0.91 -0.57 23.94
N SER A 4 0.94 0.50 24.71
CA SER A 4 0.84 1.88 24.20
C SER A 4 2.08 2.69 24.53
N GLY A 5 2.26 3.82 23.83
CA GLY A 5 3.30 4.81 24.10
C GLY A 5 4.65 4.52 23.45
N VAL A 6 5.68 5.20 23.94
CA VAL A 6 7.00 5.29 23.29
C VAL A 6 7.68 3.94 23.10
N LYS A 7 7.57 3.01 24.04
CA LYS A 7 8.22 1.69 23.95
C LYS A 7 7.62 0.85 22.83
N ALA A 8 6.27 0.83 22.69
CA ALA A 8 5.59 0.12 21.63
C ALA A 8 5.92 0.71 20.25
N ASN A 9 5.99 2.05 20.16
CA ASN A 9 6.38 2.76 18.94
C ASN A 9 7.82 2.43 18.52
N ILE A 10 8.78 2.46 19.44
CA ILE A 10 10.18 2.12 19.14
C ILE A 10 10.27 0.69 18.56
N LEU A 11 9.61 -0.30 19.18
CA LEU A 11 9.65 -1.68 18.71
C LEU A 11 8.99 -1.86 17.36
N SER A 12 7.85 -1.24 17.14
CA SER A 12 7.16 -1.26 15.85
C SER A 12 8.03 -0.67 14.74
N THR A 13 8.64 0.50 14.99
CA THR A 13 9.54 1.18 14.05
C THR A 13 10.78 0.34 13.77
N LEU A 14 11.43 -0.20 14.80
CA LEU A 14 12.60 -1.05 14.62
C LEU A 14 12.26 -2.30 13.81
N THR A 15 11.16 -2.98 14.13
CA THR A 15 10.74 -4.19 13.42
C THR A 15 10.52 -3.90 11.94
N SER A 16 9.75 -2.88 11.60
CA SER A 16 9.47 -2.51 10.21
C SER A 16 10.74 -2.08 9.46
N THR A 17 11.61 -1.28 10.08
CA THR A 17 12.86 -0.83 9.47
C THR A 17 13.79 -2.02 9.19
N ILE A 18 13.96 -2.93 10.15
CA ILE A 18 14.84 -4.10 10.00
C ILE A 18 14.33 -5.01 8.87
N VAL A 19 13.00 -5.30 8.81
CA VAL A 19 12.42 -6.09 7.71
C VAL A 19 12.67 -5.43 6.37
N CYS A 20 12.39 -4.14 6.25
CA CYS A 20 12.60 -3.41 5.00
C CYS A 20 14.06 -3.46 4.57
N GLU A 21 15.00 -3.19 5.45
CA GLU A 21 16.44 -3.24 5.14
C GLU A 21 16.91 -4.63 4.72
N MET A 22 16.44 -5.69 5.38
CA MET A 22 16.76 -7.07 5.00
C MET A 22 16.28 -7.39 3.59
N VAL A 23 15.02 -7.06 3.27
CA VAL A 23 14.43 -7.32 1.96
C VAL A 23 15.09 -6.45 0.88
N PHE A 24 15.34 -5.17 1.13
CA PHE A 24 16.04 -4.27 0.21
C PHE A 24 17.50 -4.67 -0.04
N SER A 25 18.16 -5.29 0.94
CA SER A 25 19.52 -5.83 0.78
C SER A 25 19.56 -7.16 -0.01
N GLY A 26 18.40 -7.66 -0.45
CA GLY A 26 18.29 -8.88 -1.25
C GLY A 26 18.10 -10.17 -0.45
N MET A 27 17.88 -10.07 0.86
CA MET A 27 17.49 -11.23 1.66
C MET A 27 16.11 -11.71 1.22
N ASN A 28 15.93 -13.02 1.06
CA ASN A 28 14.60 -13.52 0.78
C ASN A 28 13.68 -13.33 2.01
N LEU A 29 12.39 -13.15 1.75
CA LEU A 29 11.44 -12.79 2.80
C LEU A 29 11.31 -13.86 3.88
N LYS A 30 11.47 -15.14 3.52
CA LYS A 30 11.42 -16.24 4.48
C LYS A 30 12.57 -16.15 5.52
N ASP A 31 13.77 -15.87 5.06
CA ASP A 31 14.95 -15.72 5.95
C ASP A 31 14.82 -14.44 6.80
N ALA A 32 14.23 -13.37 6.24
CA ALA A 32 13.93 -12.16 6.98
C ALA A 32 12.91 -12.41 8.10
N ILE A 33 11.86 -13.18 7.83
CA ILE A 33 10.85 -13.57 8.83
C ILE A 33 11.49 -14.44 9.94
N GLU A 34 12.31 -15.42 9.57
CA GLU A 34 13.00 -16.26 10.54
C GLU A 34 13.94 -15.44 11.44
N THR A 35 14.70 -14.53 10.83
CA THR A 35 15.62 -13.65 11.57
C THR A 35 14.84 -12.72 12.52
N ILE A 36 13.79 -12.09 12.06
CA ILE A 36 12.95 -11.23 12.90
C ILE A 36 12.29 -12.03 14.00
N SER A 37 11.73 -13.19 13.68
CA SER A 37 11.06 -14.03 14.68
C SER A 37 12.00 -14.46 15.79
N SER A 38 13.30 -14.64 15.48
CA SER A 38 14.31 -14.99 16.48
C SER A 38 14.87 -13.78 17.24
N THR A 39 14.82 -12.58 16.64
CA THR A 39 15.42 -11.36 17.24
C THR A 39 14.39 -10.47 17.94
N LEU A 40 13.10 -10.61 17.65
CA LEU A 40 12.06 -9.85 18.34
C LEU A 40 12.12 -10.13 19.84
N PRO A 41 12.26 -9.09 20.67
CA PRO A 41 12.31 -9.26 22.12
C PRO A 41 11.02 -9.88 22.64
N VAL A 42 11.17 -10.74 23.62
CA VAL A 42 10.05 -11.32 24.38
C VAL A 42 9.88 -10.50 25.66
N CYS A 43 8.65 -10.15 26.01
CA CYS A 43 8.41 -9.49 27.29
C CYS A 43 8.81 -10.40 28.45
N ALA A 44 9.82 -10.01 29.18
CA ALA A 44 10.32 -10.77 30.32
C ALA A 44 9.27 -11.00 31.43
N GLU A 45 8.25 -10.14 31.50
CA GLU A 45 7.19 -10.23 32.51
C GLU A 45 5.99 -11.09 32.05
N ARG A 46 5.79 -11.25 30.74
CA ARG A 46 4.63 -11.99 30.18
C ARG A 46 5.01 -13.10 29.20
N GLU A 47 6.29 -13.29 28.90
CA GLU A 47 6.79 -14.24 27.88
C GLU A 47 6.16 -14.09 26.50
N ILE A 48 5.63 -12.88 26.18
CA ILE A 48 4.93 -12.56 24.95
C ILE A 48 5.83 -11.68 24.08
N ALA A 49 5.86 -11.95 22.79
CA ALA A 49 6.55 -11.09 21.82
C ALA A 49 5.95 -9.69 21.79
N TYR A 50 6.80 -8.68 21.72
CA TYR A 50 6.39 -7.28 21.82
C TYR A 50 5.83 -6.71 20.54
N SER A 51 6.11 -7.28 19.39
CA SER A 51 5.69 -6.73 18.11
C SER A 51 4.93 -7.78 17.29
N THR A 52 3.73 -7.44 16.94
CA THR A 52 2.95 -8.11 15.90
C THR A 52 3.34 -7.53 14.54
N PHE A 53 3.17 -8.26 13.46
CA PHE A 53 3.43 -7.73 12.12
C PHE A 53 2.59 -8.39 11.05
N THR A 54 2.34 -7.63 10.00
CA THR A 54 1.90 -8.13 8.69
C THR A 54 2.89 -7.64 7.65
N ILE A 55 3.44 -8.57 6.88
CA ILE A 55 4.34 -8.29 5.75
C ILE A 55 3.62 -8.73 4.49
N ILE A 56 3.48 -7.81 3.53
CA ILE A 56 2.90 -8.09 2.22
C ILE A 56 3.96 -7.77 1.18
N GLN A 57 4.35 -8.76 0.39
CA GLN A 57 5.25 -8.58 -0.74
C GLN A 57 4.50 -8.88 -2.02
N ILE A 58 4.52 -7.91 -2.95
CA ILE A 58 3.87 -8.01 -4.25
C ILE A 58 4.95 -8.01 -5.32
N TYR A 59 4.89 -8.97 -6.22
CA TYR A 59 5.79 -9.11 -7.35
C TYR A 59 5.16 -8.55 -8.62
N TYR A 60 6.00 -8.24 -9.61
CA TYR A 60 5.56 -7.66 -10.89
C TYR A 60 4.66 -8.57 -11.72
N ASP A 61 4.70 -9.87 -11.47
CA ASP A 61 3.85 -10.88 -12.12
C ASP A 61 2.49 -11.06 -11.43
N GLY A 62 2.19 -10.26 -10.43
CA GLY A 62 0.96 -10.33 -9.65
C GLY A 62 1.02 -11.31 -8.48
N ALA A 63 2.12 -12.06 -8.29
CA ALA A 63 2.26 -12.93 -7.14
C ALA A 63 2.33 -12.12 -5.85
N VAL A 64 1.57 -12.53 -4.84
CA VAL A 64 1.52 -11.93 -3.52
C VAL A 64 1.93 -12.95 -2.48
N PHE A 65 2.83 -12.55 -1.60
CA PHE A 65 3.19 -13.29 -0.41
C PHE A 65 2.82 -12.47 0.82
N VAL A 66 2.08 -13.09 1.75
CA VAL A 66 1.71 -12.49 3.03
C VAL A 66 2.26 -13.32 4.16
N ALA A 67 2.85 -12.63 5.15
CA ALA A 67 3.28 -13.24 6.40
C ALA A 67 2.73 -12.44 7.58
N GLN A 68 2.04 -13.12 8.48
CA GLN A 68 1.39 -12.49 9.62
C GLN A 68 1.79 -13.16 10.93
N TYR A 69 2.04 -12.32 11.92
CA TYR A 69 2.28 -12.75 13.28
C TYR A 69 1.39 -11.97 14.24
N ASP A 70 0.47 -12.68 14.91
CA ASP A 70 -0.41 -12.16 15.96
C ASP A 70 -1.13 -10.84 15.56
N SER A 71 -1.56 -10.76 14.32
CA SER A 71 -2.30 -9.62 13.73
C SER A 71 -3.60 -10.11 13.10
N PRO A 72 -4.61 -9.24 12.93
CA PRO A 72 -5.83 -9.56 12.20
C PRO A 72 -5.54 -10.13 10.81
N SER A 73 -6.35 -11.06 10.35
CA SER A 73 -6.16 -11.69 9.04
C SER A 73 -6.26 -10.65 7.93
N THR A 74 -5.32 -10.71 6.98
CA THR A 74 -5.36 -9.92 5.76
C THR A 74 -6.58 -10.32 4.93
N ILE A 75 -7.30 -9.33 4.42
CA ILE A 75 -8.46 -9.54 3.55
C ILE A 75 -8.02 -9.35 2.11
N PHE A 76 -8.25 -10.36 1.28
CA PHE A 76 -8.09 -10.30 -0.16
C PHE A 76 -9.46 -10.22 -0.82
N ILE A 77 -9.65 -9.25 -1.73
CA ILE A 77 -10.92 -9.04 -2.44
C ILE A 77 -10.63 -9.12 -3.93
N HIS A 78 -11.26 -10.09 -4.57
CA HIS A 78 -11.24 -10.32 -6.02
C HIS A 78 -12.66 -10.22 -6.54
N ASP A 79 -12.86 -9.48 -7.63
CA ASP A 79 -14.19 -9.24 -8.24
C ASP A 79 -15.26 -8.78 -7.21
N GLY A 80 -14.86 -7.94 -6.25
CA GLY A 80 -15.74 -7.41 -5.20
C GLY A 80 -16.14 -8.43 -4.14
N LYS A 81 -15.49 -9.60 -4.09
CA LYS A 81 -15.74 -10.66 -3.12
C LYS A 81 -14.51 -10.96 -2.29
N VAL A 82 -14.71 -11.22 -1.02
CA VAL A 82 -13.64 -11.71 -0.14
C VAL A 82 -13.29 -13.13 -0.53
N VAL A 83 -12.01 -13.33 -0.79
CA VAL A 83 -11.44 -14.66 -1.11
C VAL A 83 -10.58 -15.11 0.05
N HIS A 84 -10.85 -16.30 0.54
CA HIS A 84 -10.04 -16.94 1.57
C HIS A 84 -9.03 -17.87 0.94
N GLU A 85 -7.78 -17.46 0.99
CA GLU A 85 -6.65 -18.21 0.46
C GLU A 85 -6.17 -19.29 1.43
N GLU A 86 -5.52 -20.33 0.89
CA GLU A 86 -4.96 -21.39 1.71
C GLU A 86 -3.81 -20.86 2.59
N GLU A 87 -3.98 -21.02 3.88
CA GLU A 87 -3.04 -20.56 4.89
C GLU A 87 -2.08 -21.69 5.29
N GLN A 88 -0.77 -21.42 5.23
CA GLN A 88 0.27 -22.28 5.74
C GLN A 88 0.75 -21.76 7.09
N ILE A 89 0.70 -22.59 8.09
CA ILE A 89 1.18 -22.25 9.42
C ILE A 89 2.61 -22.76 9.60
N ARG A 90 3.53 -21.89 10.02
CA ARG A 90 4.92 -22.18 10.31
C ARG A 90 5.31 -21.67 11.69
N THR A 91 6.19 -22.39 12.36
CA THR A 91 6.71 -21.96 13.66
C THR A 91 8.20 -21.61 13.53
N TYR A 92 8.54 -20.37 13.89
CA TYR A 92 9.90 -19.86 13.94
C TYR A 92 10.20 -19.36 15.36
N SER A 93 11.20 -19.94 16.01
CA SER A 93 11.59 -19.57 17.37
C SER A 93 10.42 -19.51 18.38
N GLY A 94 9.49 -20.47 18.30
CA GLY A 94 8.31 -20.53 19.15
C GLY A 94 7.17 -19.59 18.77
N LYS A 95 7.28 -18.81 17.68
CA LYS A 95 6.25 -17.92 17.16
C LYS A 95 5.53 -18.58 15.99
N THR A 96 4.21 -18.55 16.02
CA THR A 96 3.36 -19.09 14.97
C THR A 96 3.15 -18.01 13.90
N ILE A 97 3.64 -18.25 12.70
CA ILE A 97 3.54 -17.35 11.55
C ILE A 97 2.55 -17.94 10.56
N HIS A 98 1.60 -17.12 10.15
CA HIS A 98 0.62 -17.44 9.14
C HIS A 98 1.10 -16.93 7.78
N LEU A 99 1.17 -17.81 6.79
CA LEU A 99 1.70 -17.52 5.46
C LEU A 99 0.64 -17.77 4.41
N MET A 100 0.43 -16.84 3.51
CA MET A 100 -0.46 -16.99 2.35
C MET A 100 0.29 -16.64 1.07
N ASN A 101 -0.05 -17.33 -0.02
CA ASN A 101 0.44 -17.04 -1.36
C ASN A 101 -0.73 -17.11 -2.32
N PHE A 102 -0.90 -16.03 -3.10
CA PHE A 102 -1.96 -15.95 -4.10
C PHE A 102 -1.52 -15.07 -5.28
N LEU A 103 -2.33 -15.06 -6.33
CA LEU A 103 -2.16 -14.14 -7.44
C LEU A 103 -3.19 -13.03 -7.35
N CYS A 104 -2.76 -11.80 -7.62
CA CYS A 104 -3.67 -10.67 -7.74
C CYS A 104 -3.72 -10.19 -9.19
N GLU A 105 -4.87 -9.63 -9.56
CA GLU A 105 -5.16 -9.04 -10.85
C GLU A 105 -5.55 -7.56 -10.71
N PRO A 106 -5.46 -6.76 -11.79
CA PRO A 106 -5.96 -5.40 -11.76
C PRO A 106 -7.45 -5.34 -11.36
N GLY A 107 -7.76 -4.52 -10.37
CA GLY A 107 -9.08 -4.41 -9.74
C GLY A 107 -9.14 -4.99 -8.33
N ASP A 108 -8.17 -5.81 -7.95
CA ASP A 108 -8.13 -6.45 -6.64
C ASP A 108 -7.74 -5.49 -5.51
N TYR A 109 -8.21 -5.82 -4.32
CA TYR A 109 -7.81 -5.11 -3.09
C TYR A 109 -7.21 -6.08 -2.08
N ILE A 110 -6.19 -5.60 -1.38
CA ILE A 110 -5.59 -6.30 -0.24
C ILE A 110 -5.65 -5.33 0.94
N LEU A 111 -6.30 -5.74 2.01
CA LEU A 111 -6.47 -4.93 3.21
C LEU A 111 -5.81 -5.60 4.41
N THR A 112 -5.13 -4.80 5.21
CA THR A 112 -4.65 -5.20 6.54
C THR A 112 -4.91 -4.06 7.52
N PHE A 113 -5.13 -4.41 8.77
CA PHE A 113 -5.49 -3.44 9.80
C PHE A 113 -5.04 -3.90 11.19
N SER A 114 -5.01 -2.96 12.13
CA SER A 114 -4.77 -3.27 13.54
C SER A 114 -6.02 -3.82 14.21
N ASP A 115 -5.82 -4.48 15.34
CA ASP A 115 -6.89 -5.08 16.17
C ASP A 115 -7.93 -4.07 16.65
N GLY A 116 -7.58 -2.78 16.79
CA GLY A 116 -8.52 -1.71 17.08
C GLY A 116 -9.69 -1.62 16.10
N VAL A 117 -9.53 -2.10 14.85
CA VAL A 117 -10.64 -2.20 13.89
C VAL A 117 -11.61 -3.32 14.30
N LEU A 118 -11.10 -4.48 14.70
CA LEU A 118 -11.91 -5.62 15.12
C LEU A 118 -12.64 -5.37 16.45
N PHE A 119 -12.01 -4.61 17.34
CA PHE A 119 -12.59 -4.26 18.64
C PHE A 119 -13.46 -3.01 18.60
N ALA A 120 -13.69 -2.41 17.42
CA ALA A 120 -14.57 -1.25 17.30
C ALA A 120 -15.96 -1.53 17.88
N GLY A 121 -16.41 -0.65 18.75
CA GLY A 121 -17.70 -0.76 19.46
C GLY A 121 -17.73 -1.72 20.65
N LEU A 122 -16.61 -2.35 21.00
CA LEU A 122 -16.54 -3.29 22.13
C LEU A 122 -17.01 -2.64 23.45
N GLY A 123 -17.99 -3.28 24.10
CA GLY A 123 -18.55 -2.78 25.35
C GLY A 123 -19.40 -1.52 25.22
N MET A 124 -19.64 -1.04 23.99
CA MET A 124 -20.49 0.13 23.69
C MET A 124 -21.66 -0.27 22.79
N SER A 125 -21.48 -0.17 21.47
CA SER A 125 -22.48 -0.56 20.46
C SER A 125 -22.53 -2.07 20.22
N LEU A 126 -21.44 -2.78 20.49
CA LEU A 126 -21.28 -4.21 20.25
C LEU A 126 -20.70 -4.92 21.50
N ASN A 127 -21.19 -6.13 21.78
CA ASN A 127 -20.75 -6.88 22.96
C ASN A 127 -19.32 -7.43 22.83
N PHE A 128 -18.91 -7.80 21.60
CA PHE A 128 -17.63 -8.49 21.33
C PHE A 128 -16.73 -7.72 20.34
N GLY A 129 -17.08 -6.46 20.05
CA GLY A 129 -16.46 -5.70 18.98
C GLY A 129 -17.04 -6.04 17.60
N TRP A 130 -16.47 -5.46 16.54
CA TRP A 130 -16.99 -5.63 15.20
C TRP A 130 -16.67 -7.03 14.63
N GLY A 131 -15.42 -7.49 14.81
CA GLY A 131 -15.02 -8.83 14.37
C GLY A 131 -14.59 -8.91 12.90
N GLN A 132 -13.82 -9.96 12.59
CA GLN A 132 -13.22 -10.14 11.24
C GLN A 132 -14.30 -10.36 10.17
N LYS A 133 -15.25 -11.25 10.43
CA LYS A 133 -16.30 -11.63 9.47
C LYS A 133 -17.23 -10.47 9.13
N GLU A 134 -17.54 -9.65 10.11
CA GLU A 134 -18.40 -8.49 9.94
C GLU A 134 -17.68 -7.39 9.13
N VAL A 135 -16.36 -7.24 9.32
CA VAL A 135 -15.51 -6.36 8.48
C VAL A 135 -15.50 -6.85 7.03
N GLU A 136 -15.33 -8.16 6.81
CA GLU A 136 -15.36 -8.76 5.48
C GLU A 136 -16.71 -8.53 4.78
N THR A 137 -17.81 -8.81 5.48
CA THR A 137 -19.16 -8.57 4.96
C THR A 137 -19.38 -7.10 4.62
N PHE A 138 -18.96 -6.19 5.51
CA PHE A 138 -19.06 -4.76 5.27
C PHE A 138 -18.29 -4.32 4.02
N LEU A 139 -17.09 -4.85 3.80
CA LEU A 139 -16.30 -4.53 2.62
C LEU A 139 -16.97 -5.03 1.34
N GLU A 140 -17.48 -6.28 1.33
CA GLU A 140 -18.20 -6.83 0.17
C GLU A 140 -19.47 -6.05 -0.20
N GLU A 141 -20.17 -5.50 0.81
CA GLU A 141 -21.40 -4.75 0.58
C GLU A 141 -21.18 -3.31 0.12
N HIS A 142 -20.02 -2.72 0.41
CA HIS A 142 -19.81 -1.29 0.25
C HIS A 142 -18.74 -0.90 -0.76
N ILE A 143 -17.78 -1.79 -1.08
CA ILE A 143 -16.76 -1.52 -2.12
C ILE A 143 -17.44 -1.48 -3.49
N LYS A 144 -17.11 -0.45 -4.26
CA LYS A 144 -17.57 -0.26 -5.65
C LYS A 144 -16.39 -0.38 -6.61
N GLU A 145 -16.68 -0.80 -7.83
CA GLU A 145 -15.71 -1.07 -8.89
C GLU A 145 -14.66 0.05 -9.14
N ASN A 146 -15.03 1.31 -8.89
CA ASN A 146 -14.15 2.45 -9.12
C ASN A 146 -13.60 3.10 -7.85
N ASP A 147 -13.78 2.48 -6.69
CA ASP A 147 -13.27 3.03 -5.45
C ASP A 147 -11.73 2.98 -5.44
N SER A 148 -11.11 4.08 -5.03
CA SER A 148 -9.68 4.08 -4.78
C SER A 148 -9.36 3.42 -3.44
N ALA A 149 -8.11 2.97 -3.25
CA ALA A 149 -7.64 2.49 -1.95
C ALA A 149 -7.91 3.50 -0.81
N SER A 150 -7.83 4.80 -1.12
CA SER A 150 -8.15 5.87 -0.17
C SER A 150 -9.63 5.94 0.17
N ASP A 151 -10.52 5.69 -0.79
CA ASP A 151 -11.97 5.69 -0.54
C ASP A 151 -12.36 4.50 0.34
N VAL A 152 -11.82 3.31 0.04
CA VAL A 152 -12.03 2.10 0.84
C VAL A 152 -11.52 2.30 2.28
N THR A 153 -10.29 2.81 2.44
CA THR A 153 -9.71 3.10 3.76
C THR A 153 -10.57 4.07 4.55
N ARG A 154 -11.01 5.17 3.90
CA ARG A 154 -11.85 6.19 4.54
C ARG A 154 -13.20 5.64 4.95
N MET A 155 -13.83 4.83 4.08
CA MET A 155 -15.10 4.17 4.33
C MET A 155 -15.00 3.26 5.57
N LEU A 156 -13.98 2.40 5.61
CA LEU A 156 -13.76 1.48 6.73
C LEU A 156 -13.52 2.24 8.04
N LEU A 157 -12.60 3.22 8.04
CA LEU A 157 -12.30 4.02 9.23
C LEU A 157 -13.49 4.89 9.70
N SER A 158 -14.33 5.36 8.78
CA SER A 158 -15.55 6.09 9.14
C SER A 158 -16.51 5.22 9.90
N ASN A 159 -16.67 3.96 9.49
CA ASN A 159 -17.51 2.99 10.21
C ASN A 159 -16.91 2.59 11.57
N VAL A 160 -15.60 2.38 11.65
CA VAL A 160 -14.88 2.16 12.91
C VAL A 160 -15.14 3.31 13.91
N ASN A 161 -14.98 4.56 13.45
CA ASN A 161 -15.24 5.73 14.29
C ASN A 161 -16.71 5.83 14.73
N TYR A 162 -17.65 5.47 13.85
CA TYR A 162 -19.07 5.41 14.18
C TYR A 162 -19.35 4.37 15.28
N LEU A 163 -18.79 3.16 15.17
CA LEU A 163 -18.96 2.09 16.14
C LEU A 163 -18.36 2.47 17.51
N TYR A 164 -17.27 3.19 17.54
CA TYR A 164 -16.68 3.75 18.77
C TYR A 164 -17.42 4.97 19.32
N GLY A 165 -18.50 5.43 18.66
CA GLY A 165 -19.20 6.64 19.08
C GLY A 165 -18.29 7.88 19.11
N SER A 166 -17.30 7.95 18.23
CA SER A 166 -16.26 8.99 18.17
C SER A 166 -15.32 9.05 19.39
N CYS A 167 -15.30 7.99 20.20
CA CYS A 167 -14.42 7.85 21.37
C CYS A 167 -13.67 6.52 21.25
N PRO A 168 -12.64 6.42 20.37
CA PRO A 168 -11.94 5.16 20.14
C PRO A 168 -11.30 4.63 21.42
N GLY A 169 -11.50 3.36 21.68
CA GLY A 169 -10.94 2.65 22.83
C GLY A 169 -9.51 2.15 22.56
N ASP A 170 -9.13 2.07 21.28
CA ASP A 170 -7.80 1.67 20.83
C ASP A 170 -7.44 2.34 19.50
N ASP A 171 -6.13 2.38 19.20
CA ASP A 171 -5.60 2.90 17.94
C ASP A 171 -6.01 2.01 16.76
N SER A 172 -6.69 2.60 15.78
CA SER A 172 -7.16 1.90 14.60
C SER A 172 -6.40 2.35 13.36
N THR A 173 -5.66 1.43 12.77
CA THR A 173 -4.90 1.65 11.53
C THR A 173 -5.42 0.73 10.44
N VAL A 174 -5.58 1.25 9.24
CA VAL A 174 -5.96 0.48 8.05
C VAL A 174 -4.97 0.79 6.92
N ALA A 175 -4.46 -0.25 6.28
CA ALA A 175 -3.74 -0.15 5.03
C ALA A 175 -4.52 -0.91 3.94
N CYS A 176 -4.77 -0.24 2.82
CA CYS A 176 -5.44 -0.79 1.66
C CYS A 176 -4.52 -0.66 0.45
N LEU A 177 -4.31 -1.75 -0.25
CA LEU A 177 -3.62 -1.83 -1.52
C LEU A 177 -4.68 -2.10 -2.59
N HIS A 178 -4.70 -1.31 -3.65
CA HIS A 178 -5.54 -1.52 -4.82
C HIS A 178 -4.64 -1.82 -6.01
N ILE A 179 -4.79 -2.97 -6.59
CA ILE A 179 -4.00 -3.42 -7.74
C ILE A 179 -4.56 -2.74 -8.98
N LEU A 180 -3.71 -2.01 -9.67
CA LEU A 180 -4.11 -1.26 -10.87
C LEU A 180 -3.38 -1.82 -12.10
N GLU A 181 -4.05 -1.70 -13.24
CA GLU A 181 -3.40 -1.97 -14.51
C GLU A 181 -2.16 -1.08 -14.69
N ALA A 182 -1.05 -1.69 -15.08
CA ALA A 182 0.20 -0.97 -15.31
C ALA A 182 0.04 0.03 -16.47
N LYS A 183 0.10 1.32 -16.17
CA LYS A 183 0.02 2.38 -17.18
C LYS A 183 1.43 2.79 -17.57
N GLU A 184 1.81 2.51 -18.82
CA GLU A 184 3.07 3.01 -19.34
C GLU A 184 3.06 4.53 -19.44
N THR A 185 4.18 5.13 -19.02
CA THR A 185 4.42 6.56 -19.21
C THR A 185 5.79 6.73 -19.88
N LYS A 186 5.80 7.38 -21.02
CA LYS A 186 7.03 7.73 -21.74
C LYS A 186 7.42 9.17 -21.43
N VAL A 187 8.65 9.37 -20.96
CA VAL A 187 9.12 10.68 -20.53
C VAL A 187 10.28 11.09 -21.41
N MET A 188 10.19 12.29 -21.98
CA MET A 188 11.28 12.94 -22.68
C MET A 188 11.88 14.02 -21.77
N VAL A 189 13.15 13.83 -21.38
CA VAL A 189 13.86 14.74 -20.48
C VAL A 189 15.05 15.35 -21.23
N GLY A 190 15.01 16.65 -21.44
CA GLY A 190 16.01 17.37 -22.20
C GLY A 190 15.88 17.21 -23.72
N PRO A 191 16.54 18.11 -24.48
CA PRO A 191 16.62 18.02 -25.94
C PRO A 191 17.60 16.92 -26.36
N PRO A 192 17.50 16.39 -27.59
CA PRO A 192 18.55 15.56 -28.19
C PRO A 192 19.89 16.31 -28.27
N SER A 193 20.98 15.57 -28.27
CA SER A 193 22.33 16.16 -28.41
C SER A 193 22.50 16.87 -29.74
N ASN A 194 21.89 16.37 -30.81
CA ASN A 194 21.91 16.98 -32.15
C ASN A 194 20.52 17.48 -32.50
N LYS A 195 20.42 18.71 -32.99
CA LYS A 195 19.14 19.30 -33.42
C LYS A 195 18.48 18.56 -34.59
N GLU A 196 19.26 17.87 -35.40
CA GLU A 196 18.78 17.03 -36.52
C GLU A 196 17.97 15.84 -36.05
N ASP A 197 18.15 15.40 -34.79
CA ASP A 197 17.40 14.29 -34.18
C ASP A 197 16.10 14.73 -33.53
N ASP A 198 15.79 16.04 -33.48
CA ASP A 198 14.58 16.56 -32.79
C ASP A 198 13.29 15.88 -33.29
N GLU A 199 13.11 15.86 -34.62
CA GLU A 199 11.91 15.26 -35.23
C GLU A 199 11.82 13.75 -34.93
N LYS A 200 12.93 13.04 -35.07
CA LYS A 200 13.00 11.59 -34.84
C LYS A 200 12.66 11.23 -33.40
N VAL A 201 13.19 11.98 -32.42
CA VAL A 201 12.95 11.71 -31.00
C VAL A 201 11.50 12.05 -30.62
N VAL A 202 10.96 13.16 -31.13
CA VAL A 202 9.56 13.54 -30.92
C VAL A 202 8.62 12.51 -31.53
N HIS A 203 8.86 12.06 -32.75
CA HIS A 203 8.03 11.03 -33.38
C HIS A 203 8.12 9.70 -32.62
N LYS A 204 9.28 9.32 -32.08
CA LYS A 204 9.43 8.14 -31.23
C LYS A 204 8.62 8.26 -29.94
N LEU A 205 8.60 9.45 -29.31
CA LEU A 205 7.77 9.72 -28.15
C LEU A 205 6.27 9.60 -28.48
N LEU A 206 5.84 10.18 -29.60
CA LEU A 206 4.45 10.20 -30.01
C LEU A 206 3.91 8.82 -30.44
N ALA A 207 4.76 8.01 -31.07
CA ALA A 207 4.43 6.66 -31.50
C ALA A 207 4.36 5.65 -30.34
N ALA A 208 4.94 5.99 -29.19
CA ALA A 208 4.94 5.09 -28.03
C ALA A 208 3.53 4.97 -27.43
N SER A 209 3.22 3.82 -26.84
CA SER A 209 1.99 3.60 -26.08
C SER A 209 1.99 4.40 -24.77
N GLY A 210 0.83 4.59 -24.17
CA GLY A 210 0.65 5.17 -22.86
C GLY A 210 0.74 6.70 -22.80
N LYS A 211 0.89 7.19 -21.56
CA LYS A 211 0.98 8.64 -21.28
C LYS A 211 2.34 9.18 -21.72
N LYS A 212 2.34 10.37 -22.28
CA LYS A 212 3.55 11.06 -22.76
C LYS A 212 3.77 12.32 -21.94
N ILE A 213 4.99 12.47 -21.43
CA ILE A 213 5.40 13.62 -20.60
C ILE A 213 6.66 14.22 -21.20
N CYS A 214 6.68 15.54 -21.36
CA CYS A 214 7.88 16.29 -21.73
C CYS A 214 8.33 17.13 -20.54
N CYS A 215 9.59 16.95 -20.12
CA CYS A 215 10.16 17.70 -19.01
C CYS A 215 11.08 18.81 -19.51
N GLY A 216 10.80 20.04 -19.07
CA GLY A 216 11.58 21.23 -19.35
C GLY A 216 11.06 22.05 -20.54
N GLY A 217 11.23 23.38 -20.44
CA GLY A 217 10.71 24.34 -21.42
C GLY A 217 11.28 24.15 -22.83
N THR A 218 12.58 23.92 -22.95
CA THR A 218 13.26 23.66 -24.25
C THR A 218 12.69 22.40 -24.93
N THR A 219 12.52 21.33 -24.17
CA THR A 219 11.95 20.06 -24.66
C THR A 219 10.53 20.26 -25.15
N SER A 220 9.70 20.94 -24.37
CA SER A 220 8.32 21.25 -24.72
C SER A 220 8.23 22.14 -25.98
N THR A 221 9.13 23.12 -26.13
CA THR A 221 9.21 23.96 -27.34
C THR A 221 9.56 23.13 -28.59
N ILE A 222 10.47 22.16 -28.47
CA ILE A 222 10.81 21.26 -29.59
C ILE A 222 9.58 20.42 -29.97
N VAL A 223 8.89 19.84 -28.98
CA VAL A 223 7.67 19.05 -29.23
C VAL A 223 6.58 19.91 -29.87
N SER A 224 6.37 21.13 -29.38
CA SER A 224 5.40 22.08 -29.97
C SER A 224 5.76 22.41 -31.44
N ARG A 225 7.02 22.70 -31.72
CA ARG A 225 7.50 22.98 -33.08
C ARG A 225 7.26 21.81 -34.03
N VAL A 226 7.64 20.59 -33.62
CA VAL A 226 7.54 19.39 -34.46
C VAL A 226 6.07 18.98 -34.67
N THR A 227 5.23 19.12 -33.66
CA THR A 227 3.83 18.74 -33.73
C THR A 227 2.90 19.81 -34.29
N GLY A 228 3.35 21.06 -34.34
CA GLY A 228 2.51 22.21 -34.66
C GLY A 228 1.47 22.56 -33.58
N LYS A 229 1.54 21.95 -32.41
CA LYS A 229 0.61 22.21 -31.30
C LYS A 229 1.10 23.33 -30.42
N GLU A 230 0.22 24.23 -30.04
CA GLU A 230 0.51 25.31 -29.13
C GLU A 230 0.69 24.82 -27.70
N LEU A 231 1.72 25.31 -27.01
CA LEU A 231 1.91 25.04 -25.58
C LEU A 231 0.96 25.91 -24.77
N LYS A 232 0.11 25.27 -23.99
CA LYS A 232 -0.72 25.94 -23.00
C LYS A 232 -0.13 25.74 -21.62
N THR A 233 0.08 26.82 -20.88
CA THR A 233 0.50 26.76 -19.49
C THR A 233 -0.71 26.89 -18.59
N ASP A 234 -0.75 26.07 -17.53
CA ASP A 234 -1.76 26.19 -16.49
C ASP A 234 -1.55 27.53 -15.77
N SER A 235 -2.54 28.41 -15.84
CA SER A 235 -2.49 29.73 -15.21
C SER A 235 -2.77 29.69 -13.70
N ILE A 236 -3.10 28.51 -13.15
CA ILE A 236 -3.29 28.34 -11.72
C ILE A 236 -1.93 28.01 -11.11
N PHE A 237 -1.19 29.04 -10.75
CA PHE A 237 -0.03 28.92 -9.87
C PHE A 237 -0.52 28.44 -8.49
N HIS A 238 -0.47 27.14 -8.24
CA HIS A 238 -0.41 26.69 -6.86
C HIS A 238 0.95 27.11 -6.32
N MET A 239 0.96 28.07 -5.40
CA MET A 239 2.16 28.55 -4.70
C MET A 239 2.76 27.50 -3.75
N ALA A 240 2.86 26.26 -4.17
CA ALA A 240 3.74 25.29 -3.51
C ALA A 240 5.11 25.44 -4.17
N LEU A 241 6.06 25.99 -3.43
CA LEU A 241 7.43 26.32 -3.87
C LEU A 241 8.18 25.14 -4.49
N ASP A 242 7.69 23.91 -4.32
CA ASP A 242 8.36 22.68 -4.73
C ASP A 242 7.70 21.95 -5.92
N VAL A 243 6.64 22.50 -6.49
CA VAL A 243 5.95 21.88 -7.64
C VAL A 243 6.16 22.71 -8.90
N PRO A 244 6.85 22.19 -9.93
CA PRO A 244 7.03 22.90 -11.18
C PRO A 244 5.68 23.12 -11.89
N PRO A 245 5.53 24.24 -12.62
CA PRO A 245 4.30 24.53 -13.37
C PRO A 245 4.05 23.43 -14.41
N LYS A 246 2.80 22.99 -14.52
CA LYS A 246 2.36 22.05 -15.56
C LYS A 246 2.04 22.80 -16.83
N GLY A 247 2.57 22.32 -17.98
CA GLY A 247 2.15 22.73 -19.32
C GLY A 247 1.34 21.61 -19.98
N PHE A 248 0.40 21.95 -20.85
CA PHE A 248 -0.43 21.02 -21.61
C PHE A 248 -0.27 21.28 -23.11
#